data_b245801fb27de996aaac8ae3eba9793d
#
_entry.id   b245801fb27de996aaac8ae3eba9793d
#
_cell.length_a   1.000
_cell.length_b   1.000
_cell.length_c   1.000
_cell.angle_alpha   90.00
_cell.angle_beta   90.00
_cell.angle_gamma   90.00
#
_symmetry.space_group_name_H-M   'P 1'
#
loop_
_entity.id
_entity.type
_entity.pdbx_description
1 polymer ?
#
loop_
_entity_poly.entity_id
_entity_poly.type
_entity_poly.pdbx_seq_one_letter_code
_entity_poly.pdbx_strand_id
1 'polypeptide(L)'
;MINFSIIIPNYNGAHFLTNCLDSLKQAINNCPNSQFEIIFVDNNSKDNSIEIFETIIPKNFTYRILLNQKNYGFAGAVNQGIVKAKHDWVVLLNNDLTMEPNWFQLISKTIKENKNPKIATFFGTVLTKDGTKFESQGLNFFYSGKCQNISNGKKFTPSLLKEGIGSGLVWGASAAFVVYNKKILKQIGLFDEDFFAYEEDVDLALRLHNLNYQTIYIPKAISYHLGGGTSNKMGIFRYKMDAKNWFYIIIKNFSKREIIKNLPKIIEERLRNLSGLTKQTIRFYKIKSIYYLPSILFTTYGEVLINVPKMLKKRKQIKNLIN
;
A
#
# COMPACT_ATOMS: atom_id res chain seq x y z
N MET A 1 -9.12 22.80 11.26
CA MET A 1 -8.14 22.68 10.14
C MET A 1 -7.66 21.25 10.12
N ILE A 2 -7.57 20.59 8.96
CA ILE A 2 -7.04 19.22 8.80
C ILE A 2 -5.63 19.37 8.25
N ASN A 3 -4.65 18.79 8.95
CA ASN A 3 -3.23 18.88 8.57
C ASN A 3 -2.68 17.51 8.22
N PHE A 4 -1.72 17.46 7.30
CA PHE A 4 -1.24 16.21 6.72
C PHE A 4 0.28 16.08 6.76
N SER A 5 0.76 14.89 7.12
CA SER A 5 2.14 14.47 6.93
C SER A 5 2.18 13.51 5.74
N ILE A 6 2.78 13.93 4.63
CA ILE A 6 2.84 13.17 3.38
C ILE A 6 4.13 12.37 3.36
N ILE A 7 4.03 11.06 3.30
CA ILE A 7 5.17 10.13 3.31
C ILE A 7 5.34 9.59 1.90
N ILE A 8 6.51 9.82 1.32
CA ILE A 8 6.87 9.36 -0.03
C ILE A 8 8.03 8.38 0.10
N PRO A 9 7.78 7.06 0.10
CA PRO A 9 8.85 6.06 0.03
C PRO A 9 9.44 6.04 -1.38
N ASN A 10 10.77 6.05 -1.47
CA ASN A 10 11.49 6.05 -2.74
C ASN A 10 12.61 5.01 -2.77
N TYR A 11 12.73 4.31 -3.89
CA TYR A 11 13.87 3.45 -4.21
C TYR A 11 14.10 3.41 -5.71
N ASN A 12 15.16 4.08 -6.19
CA ASN A 12 15.49 4.20 -7.62
C ASN A 12 14.31 4.69 -8.48
N GLY A 13 13.59 5.71 -8.00
CA GLY A 13 12.35 6.20 -8.58
C GLY A 13 12.47 7.52 -9.34
N ALA A 14 13.67 8.01 -9.65
CA ALA A 14 13.95 9.30 -10.27
C ALA A 14 13.03 9.61 -11.47
N HIS A 15 12.80 8.61 -12.33
CA HIS A 15 12.02 8.75 -13.56
C HIS A 15 10.51 8.99 -13.36
N PHE A 16 9.99 8.84 -12.13
CA PHE A 16 8.60 9.12 -11.79
C PHE A 16 8.42 10.41 -11.00
N LEU A 17 9.47 10.80 -10.24
CA LEU A 17 9.37 11.83 -9.21
C LEU A 17 8.88 13.17 -9.75
N THR A 18 9.31 13.60 -10.93
CA THR A 18 8.92 14.90 -11.48
C THR A 18 7.40 15.04 -11.56
N ASN A 19 6.73 14.09 -12.19
CA ASN A 19 5.26 14.13 -12.33
C ASN A 19 4.55 14.03 -10.98
N CYS A 20 5.02 13.13 -10.10
CA CYS A 20 4.48 12.95 -8.77
C CYS A 20 4.55 14.24 -7.95
N LEU A 21 5.73 14.84 -7.86
CA LEU A 21 5.97 16.02 -7.05
C LEU A 21 5.31 17.28 -7.60
N ASP A 22 5.22 17.44 -8.94
CA ASP A 22 4.52 18.56 -9.56
C ASP A 22 3.01 18.49 -9.30
N SER A 23 2.39 17.31 -9.43
CA SER A 23 0.98 17.13 -9.08
C SER A 23 0.73 17.34 -7.59
N LEU A 24 1.64 16.89 -6.73
CA LEU A 24 1.58 17.09 -5.29
C LEU A 24 1.62 18.59 -4.93
N LYS A 25 2.55 19.37 -5.51
CA LYS A 25 2.61 20.82 -5.29
C LYS A 25 1.31 21.52 -5.68
N GLN A 26 0.75 21.17 -6.82
CA GLN A 26 -0.53 21.72 -7.27
C GLN A 26 -1.66 21.41 -6.28
N ALA A 27 -1.75 20.16 -5.81
CA ALA A 27 -2.77 19.74 -4.87
C ALA A 27 -2.62 20.39 -3.48
N ILE A 28 -1.39 20.60 -3.00
CA ILE A 28 -1.10 21.33 -1.76
C ILE A 28 -1.51 22.80 -1.91
N ASN A 29 -1.08 23.48 -2.96
CA ASN A 29 -1.41 24.89 -3.21
C ASN A 29 -2.93 25.11 -3.35
N ASN A 30 -3.66 24.12 -3.86
CA ASN A 30 -5.12 24.18 -3.98
C ASN A 30 -5.86 23.88 -2.66
N CYS A 31 -5.14 23.60 -1.57
CA CYS A 31 -5.73 23.35 -0.25
C CYS A 31 -5.15 24.28 0.85
N PRO A 32 -5.31 25.63 0.71
CA PRO A 32 -4.63 26.63 1.55
C PRO A 32 -5.05 26.59 3.04
N ASN A 33 -6.19 25.97 3.35
CA ASN A 33 -6.72 25.82 4.71
C ASN A 33 -6.17 24.59 5.44
N SER A 34 -5.07 24.00 4.98
CA SER A 34 -4.40 22.85 5.60
C SER A 34 -2.91 23.11 5.70
N GLN A 35 -2.28 22.56 6.73
CA GLN A 35 -0.83 22.53 6.82
C GLN A 35 -0.30 21.17 6.33
N PHE A 36 0.82 21.23 5.65
CA PHE A 36 1.45 20.06 5.07
C PHE A 36 2.91 19.97 5.51
N GLU A 37 3.37 18.74 5.75
CA GLU A 37 4.78 18.41 5.74
C GLU A 37 5.02 17.23 4.81
N ILE A 38 6.15 17.21 4.11
CA ILE A 38 6.56 16.14 3.23
C ILE A 38 7.71 15.38 3.87
N ILE A 39 7.60 14.07 3.96
CA ILE A 39 8.64 13.18 4.47
C ILE A 39 9.05 12.26 3.33
N PHE A 40 10.14 12.61 2.67
CA PHE A 40 10.72 11.80 1.60
C PHE A 40 11.64 10.76 2.22
N VAL A 41 11.35 9.47 2.03
CA VAL A 41 12.13 8.38 2.61
C VAL A 41 12.88 7.68 1.50
N ASP A 42 14.15 8.02 1.34
CA ASP A 42 15.01 7.38 0.35
C ASP A 42 15.59 6.07 0.89
N ASN A 43 15.23 4.99 0.24
CA ASN A 43 15.55 3.62 0.64
C ASN A 43 16.91 3.14 0.07
N ASN A 44 17.93 4.01 0.08
CA ASN A 44 19.27 3.79 -0.49
C ASN A 44 19.24 3.72 -2.02
N SER A 45 18.63 4.72 -2.66
CA SER A 45 18.64 4.87 -4.12
C SER A 45 20.07 5.09 -4.66
N LYS A 46 20.27 4.69 -5.90
CA LYS A 46 21.53 4.86 -6.64
C LYS A 46 21.40 5.78 -7.84
N ASP A 47 20.18 6.32 -8.02
CA ASP A 47 19.85 7.30 -9.05
C ASP A 47 19.82 8.72 -8.45
N ASN A 48 19.46 9.71 -9.26
CA ASN A 48 19.39 11.12 -8.85
C ASN A 48 18.05 11.52 -8.20
N SER A 49 17.35 10.59 -7.55
CA SER A 49 16.05 10.84 -6.90
C SER A 49 16.08 11.98 -5.89
N ILE A 50 17.14 12.08 -5.09
CA ILE A 50 17.27 13.11 -4.05
C ILE A 50 17.42 14.49 -4.69
N GLU A 51 18.30 14.63 -5.68
CA GLU A 51 18.50 15.87 -6.43
C GLU A 51 17.21 16.36 -7.09
N ILE A 52 16.46 15.45 -7.72
CA ILE A 52 15.15 15.78 -8.32
C ILE A 52 14.18 16.26 -7.25
N PHE A 53 14.10 15.60 -6.10
CA PHE A 53 13.22 16.01 -5.00
C PHE A 53 13.57 17.43 -4.53
N GLU A 54 14.83 17.72 -4.25
CA GLU A 54 15.30 19.02 -3.78
C GLU A 54 15.15 20.15 -4.82
N THR A 55 15.23 19.80 -6.11
CA THR A 55 15.02 20.75 -7.20
C THR A 55 13.54 21.13 -7.36
N ILE A 56 12.63 20.15 -7.20
CA ILE A 56 11.20 20.34 -7.47
C ILE A 56 10.45 20.89 -6.26
N ILE A 57 10.76 20.43 -5.05
CA ILE A 57 10.08 20.90 -3.84
C ILE A 57 10.68 22.21 -3.37
N PRO A 58 9.91 23.33 -3.38
CA PRO A 58 10.40 24.64 -2.99
C PRO A 58 10.81 24.68 -1.51
N LYS A 59 11.81 25.48 -1.18
CA LYS A 59 12.35 25.63 0.19
C LYS A 59 11.34 26.18 1.20
N ASN A 60 10.28 26.83 0.76
CA ASN A 60 9.19 27.30 1.62
C ASN A 60 8.19 26.20 2.01
N PHE A 61 8.29 25.01 1.42
CA PHE A 61 7.54 23.83 1.88
C PHE A 61 8.23 23.23 3.11
N THR A 62 7.43 22.81 4.08
CA THR A 62 7.97 22.03 5.20
C THR A 62 8.26 20.63 4.74
N TYR A 63 9.53 20.24 4.68
CA TYR A 63 9.90 18.88 4.34
C TYR A 63 11.09 18.34 5.12
N ARG A 64 11.29 17.05 5.07
CA ARG A 64 12.50 16.35 5.50
C ARG A 64 12.81 15.17 4.61
N ILE A 65 14.09 14.88 4.46
CA ILE A 65 14.58 13.70 3.75
C ILE A 65 15.16 12.73 4.78
N LEU A 66 14.71 11.48 4.74
CA LEU A 66 15.26 10.37 5.53
C LEU A 66 16.07 9.49 4.59
N LEU A 67 17.38 9.43 4.83
CA LEU A 67 18.32 8.65 4.02
C LEU A 67 18.60 7.31 4.69
N ASN A 68 18.19 6.23 4.07
CA ASN A 68 18.46 4.88 4.55
C ASN A 68 19.81 4.35 4.04
N GLN A 69 20.51 3.61 4.89
CA GLN A 69 21.78 2.97 4.52
C GLN A 69 21.58 1.70 3.68
N LYS A 70 20.37 1.13 3.67
CA LYS A 70 19.97 -0.02 2.86
C LYS A 70 18.47 0.06 2.54
N ASN A 71 18.03 -0.76 1.59
CA ASN A 71 16.60 -0.90 1.31
C ASN A 71 15.91 -1.74 2.40
N TYR A 72 15.04 -1.10 3.20
CA TYR A 72 14.23 -1.73 4.24
C TYR A 72 12.86 -2.21 3.74
N GLY A 73 12.63 -2.19 2.43
CA GLY A 73 11.33 -2.48 1.83
C GLY A 73 10.33 -1.31 1.98
N PHE A 74 9.15 -1.52 1.43
CA PHE A 74 8.09 -0.53 1.50
C PHE A 74 7.61 -0.31 2.94
N ALA A 75 7.30 -1.39 3.66
CA ALA A 75 6.80 -1.33 5.03
C ALA A 75 7.76 -0.60 5.97
N GLY A 76 9.07 -0.91 5.89
CA GLY A 76 10.09 -0.26 6.72
C GLY A 76 10.24 1.24 6.42
N ALA A 77 10.29 1.62 5.13
CA ALA A 77 10.37 3.02 4.73
C ALA A 77 9.16 3.84 5.19
N VAL A 78 7.96 3.30 4.97
CA VAL A 78 6.71 3.94 5.38
C VAL A 78 6.64 4.11 6.91
N ASN A 79 6.99 3.10 7.67
CA ASN A 79 7.01 3.17 9.14
C ASN A 79 7.94 4.27 9.65
N GLN A 80 9.12 4.42 9.08
CA GLN A 80 10.05 5.50 9.45
C GLN A 80 9.40 6.86 9.23
N GLY A 81 8.72 7.05 8.10
CA GLY A 81 7.97 8.26 7.81
C GLY A 81 6.84 8.51 8.82
N ILE A 82 6.03 7.48 9.13
CA ILE A 82 4.91 7.58 10.10
C ILE A 82 5.41 7.97 11.49
N VAL A 83 6.53 7.40 11.93
CA VAL A 83 7.13 7.72 13.24
C VAL A 83 7.57 9.19 13.31
N LYS A 84 8.10 9.73 12.22
CA LYS A 84 8.57 11.13 12.12
C LYS A 84 7.46 12.13 11.80
N ALA A 85 6.29 11.68 11.39
CA ALA A 85 5.14 12.52 11.06
C ALA A 85 4.69 13.38 12.26
N LYS A 86 4.42 14.67 12.04
CA LYS A 86 3.94 15.61 13.07
C LYS A 86 2.42 15.59 13.18
N HIS A 87 1.73 15.51 12.03
CA HIS A 87 0.28 15.65 11.95
C HIS A 87 -0.46 14.35 12.25
N ASP A 88 -1.74 14.47 12.60
CA ASP A 88 -2.60 13.34 12.96
C ASP A 88 -3.03 12.50 11.75
N TRP A 89 -3.03 13.10 10.57
CA TRP A 89 -3.34 12.41 9.33
C TRP A 89 -2.08 12.20 8.52
N VAL A 90 -1.73 10.95 8.30
CA VAL A 90 -0.60 10.56 7.46
C VAL A 90 -1.09 10.12 6.10
N VAL A 91 -0.49 10.67 5.07
CA VAL A 91 -0.76 10.32 3.67
C VAL A 91 0.40 9.48 3.16
N LEU A 92 0.13 8.29 2.69
CA LEU A 92 1.11 7.53 1.92
C LEU A 92 0.92 7.87 0.46
N LEU A 93 1.99 8.21 -0.23
CA LEU A 93 2.01 8.54 -1.64
C LEU A 93 3.20 7.84 -2.30
N ASN A 94 2.92 6.85 -3.14
CA ASN A 94 3.96 6.25 -3.97
C ASN A 94 4.49 7.26 -4.99
N ASN A 95 5.78 7.18 -5.28
CA ASN A 95 6.47 8.08 -6.20
C ASN A 95 6.05 7.95 -7.68
N ASP A 96 5.27 6.91 -8.03
CA ASP A 96 4.75 6.65 -9.38
C ASP A 96 3.24 6.98 -9.52
N LEU A 97 2.73 7.84 -8.63
CA LEU A 97 1.35 8.34 -8.66
C LEU A 97 1.32 9.86 -8.90
N THR A 98 0.28 10.29 -9.60
CA THR A 98 -0.11 11.70 -9.71
C THR A 98 -1.55 11.87 -9.22
N MET A 99 -1.97 13.10 -8.92
CA MET A 99 -3.30 13.38 -8.39
C MET A 99 -3.91 14.64 -8.99
N GLU A 100 -5.25 14.67 -8.97
CA GLU A 100 -6.00 15.88 -9.32
C GLU A 100 -5.78 17.00 -8.30
N PRO A 101 -5.76 18.28 -8.71
CA PRO A 101 -5.48 19.41 -7.83
C PRO A 101 -6.44 19.53 -6.62
N ASN A 102 -7.67 19.04 -6.73
CA ASN A 102 -8.69 19.10 -5.68
C ASN A 102 -8.67 17.91 -4.71
N TRP A 103 -7.71 16.99 -4.85
CA TRP A 103 -7.66 15.76 -4.08
C TRP A 103 -7.66 16.01 -2.57
N PHE A 104 -6.76 16.86 -2.05
CA PHE A 104 -6.69 17.19 -0.63
C PHE A 104 -7.91 17.95 -0.12
N GLN A 105 -8.52 18.80 -0.94
CA GLN A 105 -9.77 19.50 -0.56
C GLN A 105 -10.89 18.52 -0.28
N LEU A 106 -11.08 17.52 -1.16
CA LEU A 106 -12.12 16.49 -1.02
C LEU A 106 -11.87 15.60 0.21
N ILE A 107 -10.64 15.19 0.43
CA ILE A 107 -10.24 14.41 1.61
C ILE A 107 -10.46 15.23 2.89
N SER A 108 -9.95 16.46 2.96
CA SER A 108 -10.11 17.35 4.12
C SER A 108 -11.57 17.60 4.47
N LYS A 109 -12.40 17.86 3.47
CA LYS A 109 -13.84 18.04 3.64
C LYS A 109 -14.47 16.80 4.27
N THR A 110 -14.21 15.62 3.71
CA THR A 110 -14.78 14.35 4.20
C THR A 110 -14.33 14.03 5.62
N ILE A 111 -13.03 14.25 5.95
CA ILE A 111 -12.51 14.07 7.31
C ILE A 111 -13.22 15.02 8.29
N LYS A 112 -13.39 16.30 7.91
CA LYS A 112 -14.03 17.31 8.77
C LYS A 112 -15.50 17.01 9.04
N GLU A 113 -16.21 16.52 8.03
CA GLU A 113 -17.64 16.18 8.12
C GLU A 113 -17.87 14.84 8.86
N ASN A 114 -16.90 13.95 8.84
CA ASN A 114 -17.01 12.65 9.50
C ASN A 114 -16.94 12.78 11.02
N LYS A 115 -17.95 12.23 11.70
CA LYS A 115 -18.05 12.20 13.18
C LYS A 115 -17.82 10.80 13.75
N ASN A 116 -17.63 9.78 12.90
CA ASN A 116 -17.43 8.42 13.36
C ASN A 116 -15.94 8.20 13.74
N PRO A 117 -15.61 7.97 15.02
CA PRO A 117 -14.23 7.77 15.49
C PRO A 117 -13.64 6.44 15.02
N LYS A 118 -14.47 5.54 14.48
CA LYS A 118 -14.01 4.26 13.92
C LYS A 118 -13.46 4.38 12.50
N ILE A 119 -13.57 5.54 11.85
CA ILE A 119 -12.96 5.74 10.55
C ILE A 119 -11.45 5.95 10.71
N ALA A 120 -10.69 4.97 10.26
CA ALA A 120 -9.23 4.97 10.32
C ALA A 120 -8.58 5.42 9.01
N THR A 121 -9.29 5.27 7.89
CA THR A 121 -8.69 5.36 6.56
C THR A 121 -9.62 6.10 5.59
N PHE A 122 -9.03 6.96 4.76
CA PHE A 122 -9.69 7.62 3.64
C PHE A 122 -8.85 7.43 2.38
N PHE A 123 -9.50 7.19 1.26
CA PHE A 123 -8.80 7.11 -0.01
C PHE A 123 -9.70 7.48 -1.18
N GLY A 124 -9.08 7.70 -2.35
CA GLY A 124 -9.76 8.10 -3.57
C GLY A 124 -9.78 7.03 -4.65
N THR A 125 -10.22 7.42 -5.83
CA THR A 125 -10.16 6.62 -7.05
C THR A 125 -8.74 6.60 -7.60
N VAL A 126 -8.20 5.42 -7.91
CA VAL A 126 -6.96 5.28 -8.65
C VAL A 126 -7.30 4.80 -10.07
N LEU A 127 -6.85 5.56 -11.06
CA LEU A 127 -6.99 5.25 -12.48
C LEU A 127 -5.65 4.82 -13.07
N THR A 128 -5.70 4.14 -14.21
CA THR A 128 -4.53 3.90 -15.05
C THR A 128 -3.95 5.24 -15.53
N LYS A 129 -2.66 5.26 -15.92
CA LYS A 129 -1.93 6.45 -16.38
C LYS A 129 -2.70 7.27 -17.43
N ASP A 130 -3.37 6.61 -18.35
CA ASP A 130 -4.14 7.22 -19.42
C ASP A 130 -5.55 7.66 -19.01
N GLY A 131 -5.94 7.42 -17.74
CA GLY A 131 -7.25 7.77 -17.20
C GLY A 131 -8.41 6.96 -17.79
N THR A 132 -8.14 5.91 -18.56
CA THR A 132 -9.20 5.17 -19.29
C THR A 132 -9.83 4.03 -18.49
N LYS A 133 -9.14 3.53 -17.46
CA LYS A 133 -9.59 2.40 -16.66
C LYS A 133 -9.38 2.65 -15.17
N PHE A 134 -10.23 2.02 -14.37
CA PHE A 134 -9.97 1.90 -12.94
C PHE A 134 -8.77 0.98 -12.68
N GLU A 135 -7.91 1.39 -11.77
CA GLU A 135 -6.94 0.50 -11.15
C GLU A 135 -7.42 0.06 -9.77
N SER A 136 -7.97 0.99 -8.98
CA SER A 136 -8.54 0.65 -7.67
C SER A 136 -9.63 1.64 -7.23
N GLN A 137 -10.71 1.07 -6.70
CA GLN A 137 -11.72 1.76 -5.90
C GLN A 137 -11.77 1.16 -4.48
N GLY A 138 -10.67 0.59 -4.01
CA GLY A 138 -10.51 -0.11 -2.75
C GLY A 138 -10.19 -1.59 -2.92
N LEU A 139 -10.06 -2.25 -1.79
CA LEU A 139 -9.72 -3.67 -1.71
C LEU A 139 -10.97 -4.50 -1.44
N ASN A 140 -11.05 -5.66 -2.09
CA ASN A 140 -12.00 -6.72 -1.81
C ASN A 140 -11.23 -7.96 -1.34
N PHE A 141 -11.46 -8.35 -0.10
CA PHE A 141 -10.73 -9.42 0.57
C PHE A 141 -11.57 -10.71 0.61
N PHE A 142 -10.90 -11.84 0.41
CA PHE A 142 -11.49 -13.16 0.47
C PHE A 142 -10.74 -14.04 1.47
N TYR A 143 -11.44 -14.74 2.34
CA TYR A 143 -10.86 -15.70 3.28
C TYR A 143 -10.27 -16.96 2.61
N SER A 144 -10.25 -17.01 1.29
CA SER A 144 -9.42 -17.94 0.52
C SER A 144 -7.92 -17.55 0.53
N GLY A 145 -7.57 -16.42 1.13
CA GLY A 145 -6.22 -15.85 1.06
C GLY A 145 -5.99 -15.18 -0.29
N LYS A 146 -6.88 -14.28 -0.69
CA LYS A 146 -6.82 -13.47 -1.91
C LYS A 146 -7.36 -12.09 -1.63
N CYS A 147 -6.73 -11.09 -2.23
CA CYS A 147 -7.24 -9.73 -2.28
C CYS A 147 -7.24 -9.22 -3.72
N GLN A 148 -8.21 -8.38 -4.06
CA GLN A 148 -8.33 -7.80 -5.39
C GLN A 148 -8.69 -6.33 -5.27
N ASN A 149 -8.14 -5.50 -6.15
CA ASN A 149 -8.60 -4.14 -6.32
C ASN A 149 -10.00 -4.13 -6.94
N ILE A 150 -10.94 -3.43 -6.30
CA ILE A 150 -12.30 -3.23 -6.80
C ILE A 150 -12.22 -2.49 -8.12
N SER A 151 -13.00 -2.95 -9.11
CA SER A 151 -13.10 -2.38 -10.46
C SER A 151 -11.83 -2.40 -11.31
N ASN A 152 -10.76 -3.07 -10.87
CA ASN A 152 -9.52 -3.14 -11.65
C ASN A 152 -9.76 -3.57 -13.10
N GLY A 153 -9.23 -2.79 -14.04
CA GLY A 153 -9.35 -3.01 -15.49
C GLY A 153 -10.69 -2.62 -16.12
N LYS A 154 -11.72 -2.26 -15.33
CA LYS A 154 -12.99 -1.76 -15.88
C LYS A 154 -12.80 -0.38 -16.50
N LYS A 155 -13.49 -0.13 -17.62
CA LYS A 155 -13.48 1.18 -18.29
C LYS A 155 -13.96 2.27 -17.34
N PHE A 156 -13.23 3.36 -17.27
CA PHE A 156 -13.63 4.54 -16.52
C PHE A 156 -14.49 5.47 -17.38
N THR A 157 -15.57 5.98 -16.80
CA THR A 157 -16.33 7.13 -17.31
C THR A 157 -16.69 8.00 -16.11
N PRO A 158 -16.66 9.34 -16.22
CA PRO A 158 -16.97 10.25 -15.11
C PRO A 158 -18.36 10.04 -14.50
N SER A 159 -19.34 9.54 -15.26
CA SER A 159 -20.68 9.19 -14.78
C SER A 159 -20.65 8.09 -13.71
N LEU A 160 -19.70 7.16 -13.78
CA LEU A 160 -19.53 6.10 -12.78
C LEU A 160 -19.11 6.62 -11.40
N LEU A 161 -18.58 7.84 -11.30
CA LEU A 161 -18.32 8.50 -10.02
C LEU A 161 -19.60 9.04 -9.34
N LYS A 162 -20.71 9.14 -10.09
CA LYS A 162 -22.02 9.54 -9.56
C LYS A 162 -22.82 8.34 -9.06
N GLU A 163 -22.71 7.23 -9.75
CA GLU A 163 -23.49 6.00 -9.54
C GLU A 163 -22.67 4.93 -8.80
N GLY A 164 -21.34 5.08 -8.78
CA GLY A 164 -20.44 4.13 -8.13
C GLY A 164 -20.72 4.04 -6.65
N ILE A 165 -20.21 2.99 -6.01
CA ILE A 165 -20.18 2.81 -4.56
C ILE A 165 -19.99 4.19 -3.97
N GLY A 166 -21.09 4.83 -3.59
CA GLY A 166 -21.13 6.23 -3.15
C GLY A 166 -20.14 6.40 -2.00
N SER A 167 -19.74 7.63 -1.68
CA SER A 167 -18.90 7.91 -0.50
C SER A 167 -19.31 6.95 0.61
N GLY A 168 -18.62 5.82 0.71
CA GLY A 168 -19.09 4.68 1.47
C GLY A 168 -17.96 3.84 2.02
N LEU A 169 -18.34 2.95 2.92
CA LEU A 169 -17.44 2.01 3.55
C LEU A 169 -16.97 0.96 2.53
N VAL A 170 -15.68 0.76 2.48
CA VAL A 170 -15.03 -0.34 1.75
C VAL A 170 -14.21 -1.19 2.70
N TRP A 171 -13.87 -2.40 2.28
CA TRP A 171 -13.12 -3.32 3.13
C TRP A 171 -11.72 -2.79 3.49
N GLY A 172 -11.04 -2.15 2.56
CA GLY A 172 -9.70 -1.60 2.77
C GLY A 172 -9.24 -0.75 1.60
N ALA A 173 -8.06 -0.17 1.72
CA ALA A 173 -7.41 0.63 0.69
C ALA A 173 -5.99 0.13 0.42
N SER A 174 -5.54 0.23 -0.83
CA SER A 174 -4.13 0.02 -1.18
C SER A 174 -3.25 1.11 -0.57
N ALA A 175 -2.09 0.74 -0.05
CA ALA A 175 -1.14 1.68 0.52
C ALA A 175 -0.41 2.55 -0.52
N ALA A 176 -0.73 2.40 -1.80
CA ALA A 176 -0.11 3.19 -2.86
C ALA A 176 -0.45 4.69 -2.74
N PHE A 177 -1.72 5.02 -2.43
CA PHE A 177 -2.16 6.40 -2.15
C PHE A 177 -3.37 6.41 -1.22
N VAL A 178 -3.14 6.72 0.04
CA VAL A 178 -4.13 6.55 1.12
C VAL A 178 -3.84 7.48 2.28
N VAL A 179 -4.88 7.88 3.02
CA VAL A 179 -4.79 8.66 4.25
C VAL A 179 -5.16 7.80 5.44
N TYR A 180 -4.32 7.78 6.45
CA TYR A 180 -4.56 7.07 7.70
C TYR A 180 -4.58 8.00 8.90
N ASN A 181 -5.40 7.67 9.88
CA ASN A 181 -5.29 8.24 11.22
C ASN A 181 -4.04 7.68 11.92
N LYS A 182 -3.05 8.55 12.17
CA LYS A 182 -1.76 8.16 12.77
C LYS A 182 -1.92 7.52 14.16
N LYS A 183 -2.85 8.02 14.99
CA LYS A 183 -3.08 7.48 16.33
C LYS A 183 -3.55 6.02 16.24
N ILE A 184 -4.50 5.76 15.35
CA ILE A 184 -5.00 4.40 15.11
C ILE A 184 -3.89 3.50 14.58
N LEU A 185 -3.09 3.96 13.59
CA LEU A 185 -1.95 3.19 13.08
C LEU A 185 -0.97 2.79 14.19
N LYS A 186 -0.61 3.74 15.06
CA LYS A 186 0.27 3.45 16.20
C LYS A 186 -0.33 2.44 17.16
N GLN A 187 -1.62 2.52 17.42
CA GLN A 187 -2.33 1.59 18.32
C GLN A 187 -2.33 0.17 17.78
N ILE A 188 -2.47 -0.03 16.47
CA ILE A 188 -2.55 -1.36 15.84
C ILE A 188 -1.19 -1.91 15.41
N GLY A 189 -0.09 -1.17 15.58
CA GLY A 189 1.28 -1.64 15.36
C GLY A 189 1.88 -1.34 14.00
N LEU A 190 1.41 -0.30 13.29
CA LEU A 190 1.95 0.16 12.00
C LEU A 190 1.93 -0.93 10.89
N PHE A 191 2.75 -0.77 9.84
CA PHE A 191 2.98 -1.81 8.84
C PHE A 191 3.90 -2.89 9.40
N ASP A 192 3.67 -4.13 9.03
CA ASP A 192 4.52 -5.24 9.45
C ASP A 192 5.73 -5.36 8.50
N GLU A 193 6.92 -5.01 9.01
CA GLU A 193 8.16 -4.96 8.22
C GLU A 193 8.64 -6.32 7.71
N ASP A 194 8.15 -7.44 8.28
CA ASP A 194 8.49 -8.79 7.80
C ASP A 194 7.91 -9.06 6.40
N PHE A 195 6.92 -8.29 5.97
CA PHE A 195 6.41 -8.35 4.60
C PHE A 195 7.41 -7.80 3.59
N PHE A 196 8.23 -6.83 3.98
CA PHE A 196 9.14 -6.08 3.14
C PHE A 196 8.42 -5.25 2.06
N ALA A 197 7.71 -5.88 1.13
CA ALA A 197 6.86 -5.29 0.11
C ALA A 197 5.79 -6.29 -0.34
N TYR A 198 4.66 -5.79 -0.81
CA TYR A 198 3.45 -6.52 -1.22
C TYR A 198 2.71 -7.19 -0.08
N GLU A 199 1.40 -7.05 -0.09
CA GLU A 199 0.44 -7.58 0.88
C GLU A 199 0.54 -6.99 2.31
N GLU A 200 1.46 -6.06 2.59
CA GLU A 200 1.56 -5.35 3.87
C GLU A 200 0.33 -4.45 4.12
N ASP A 201 -0.27 -3.94 3.05
CA ASP A 201 -1.52 -3.15 3.09
C ASP A 201 -2.74 -4.03 3.36
N VAL A 202 -2.77 -5.23 2.79
CA VAL A 202 -3.80 -6.23 3.07
C VAL A 202 -3.74 -6.68 4.52
N ASP A 203 -2.53 -6.92 5.06
CA ASP A 203 -2.33 -7.24 6.48
C ASP A 203 -2.82 -6.12 7.39
N LEU A 204 -2.48 -4.87 7.06
CA LEU A 204 -2.93 -3.70 7.83
C LEU A 204 -4.45 -3.53 7.77
N ALA A 205 -5.06 -3.67 6.57
CA ALA A 205 -6.49 -3.58 6.39
C ALA A 205 -7.24 -4.68 7.18
N LEU A 206 -6.71 -5.92 7.23
CA LEU A 206 -7.25 -7.00 8.06
C LEU A 206 -7.21 -6.67 9.54
N ARG A 207 -6.09 -6.13 10.02
CA ARG A 207 -5.98 -5.71 11.43
C ARG A 207 -6.96 -4.59 11.78
N LEU A 208 -7.11 -3.61 10.90
CA LEU A 208 -8.10 -2.54 11.06
C LEU A 208 -9.52 -3.12 11.10
N HIS A 209 -9.87 -3.98 10.13
CA HIS A 209 -11.18 -4.63 10.05
C HIS A 209 -11.49 -5.46 11.30
N ASN A 210 -10.55 -6.28 11.76
CA ASN A 210 -10.71 -7.12 12.96
C ASN A 210 -10.90 -6.31 14.25
N LEU A 211 -10.45 -5.05 14.27
CA LEU A 211 -10.64 -4.10 15.37
C LEU A 211 -11.84 -3.16 15.16
N ASN A 212 -12.71 -3.48 14.18
CA ASN A 212 -13.89 -2.70 13.81
C ASN A 212 -13.59 -1.27 13.37
N TYR A 213 -12.39 -1.00 12.85
CA TYR A 213 -12.10 0.23 12.13
C TYR A 213 -12.58 0.13 10.69
N GLN A 214 -12.87 1.28 10.11
CA GLN A 214 -13.52 1.39 8.80
C GLN A 214 -12.72 2.27 7.85
N THR A 215 -12.90 2.05 6.55
CA THR A 215 -12.29 2.79 5.46
C THR A 215 -13.35 3.50 4.65
N ILE A 216 -13.21 4.81 4.43
CA ILE A 216 -14.08 5.60 3.55
C ILE A 216 -13.43 5.78 2.17
N TYR A 217 -14.18 5.42 1.14
CA TYR A 217 -13.86 5.70 -0.25
C TYR A 217 -14.52 7.02 -0.70
N ILE A 218 -13.73 7.88 -1.38
CA ILE A 218 -14.14 9.19 -1.87
C ILE A 218 -14.00 9.19 -3.41
N PRO A 219 -15.08 8.92 -4.16
CA PRO A 219 -15.03 8.68 -5.60
C PRO A 219 -14.34 9.79 -6.41
N LYS A 220 -14.61 11.04 -6.05
CA LYS A 220 -14.13 12.23 -6.78
C LYS A 220 -12.68 12.64 -6.46
N ALA A 221 -12.04 12.04 -5.45
CA ALA A 221 -10.62 12.23 -5.16
C ALA A 221 -9.79 11.35 -6.11
N ILE A 222 -9.52 11.84 -7.31
CA ILE A 222 -8.91 11.06 -8.40
C ILE A 222 -7.39 11.16 -8.37
N SER A 223 -6.76 10.03 -8.62
CA SER A 223 -5.32 9.90 -8.83
C SER A 223 -5.04 8.96 -10.01
N TYR A 224 -3.83 9.05 -10.55
CA TYR A 224 -3.41 8.26 -11.70
C TYR A 224 -2.13 7.52 -11.37
N HIS A 225 -2.09 6.22 -11.62
CA HIS A 225 -0.90 5.43 -11.44
C HIS A 225 -0.13 5.38 -12.76
N LEU A 226 1.09 5.87 -12.76
CA LEU A 226 1.93 5.95 -13.95
C LEU A 226 2.31 4.57 -14.51
N GLY A 227 2.04 3.54 -13.69
CA GLY A 227 1.98 2.13 -14.06
C GLY A 227 3.33 1.48 -14.28
N GLY A 228 3.47 0.26 -13.77
CA GLY A 228 4.58 -0.61 -14.10
C GLY A 228 5.94 -0.21 -13.56
N GLY A 229 5.99 0.75 -12.64
CA GLY A 229 7.21 1.27 -12.05
C GLY A 229 8.18 0.19 -11.60
N THR A 230 8.46 0.18 -10.34
CA THR A 230 9.40 -0.77 -9.74
C THR A 230 8.92 -2.22 -9.86
N SER A 231 7.59 -2.48 -9.81
CA SER A 231 7.02 -3.82 -9.78
C SER A 231 7.20 -4.62 -11.08
N ASN A 232 7.13 -3.98 -12.26
CA ASN A 232 7.36 -4.67 -13.53
C ASN A 232 8.84 -4.98 -13.77
N LYS A 233 9.74 -4.15 -13.22
CA LYS A 233 11.19 -4.37 -13.28
C LYS A 233 11.67 -5.42 -12.26
N MET A 234 10.90 -5.68 -11.21
CA MET A 234 11.27 -6.63 -10.14
C MET A 234 11.08 -8.10 -10.51
N GLY A 235 10.54 -8.43 -11.70
CA GLY A 235 10.50 -9.79 -12.22
C GLY A 235 9.96 -10.81 -11.22
N ILE A 236 10.77 -11.81 -10.87
CA ILE A 236 10.41 -12.91 -9.97
C ILE A 236 10.19 -12.44 -8.52
N PHE A 237 10.80 -11.31 -8.11
CA PHE A 237 10.73 -10.82 -6.74
C PHE A 237 9.29 -10.62 -6.26
N ARG A 238 8.43 -10.00 -7.07
CA ARG A 238 7.01 -9.82 -6.75
C ARG A 238 6.32 -11.15 -6.45
N TYR A 239 6.52 -12.15 -7.31
CA TYR A 239 5.89 -13.47 -7.15
C TYR A 239 6.40 -14.22 -5.92
N LYS A 240 7.68 -14.04 -5.57
CA LYS A 240 8.25 -14.57 -4.32
C LYS A 240 7.58 -13.92 -3.10
N MET A 241 7.45 -12.60 -3.09
CA MET A 241 6.83 -11.88 -1.99
C MET A 241 5.35 -12.24 -1.86
N ASP A 242 4.61 -12.25 -2.96
CA ASP A 242 3.21 -12.67 -2.98
C ASP A 242 3.04 -14.11 -2.44
N ALA A 243 3.82 -15.07 -2.94
CA ALA A 243 3.78 -16.45 -2.47
C ALA A 243 4.07 -16.58 -0.97
N LYS A 244 5.06 -15.86 -0.45
CA LYS A 244 5.45 -15.84 0.97
C LYS A 244 4.43 -15.12 1.85
N ASN A 245 4.10 -13.88 1.49
CA ASN A 245 3.38 -12.94 2.34
C ASN A 245 1.94 -13.40 2.61
N TRP A 246 1.31 -14.09 1.67
CA TRP A 246 0.01 -14.70 1.90
C TRP A 246 0.02 -15.76 3.02
N PHE A 247 1.09 -16.52 3.17
CA PHE A 247 1.22 -17.41 4.34
C PHE A 247 1.32 -16.60 5.63
N TYR A 248 2.05 -15.48 5.64
CA TYR A 248 2.13 -14.62 6.80
C TYR A 248 0.75 -14.05 7.17
N ILE A 249 -0.03 -13.57 6.19
CA ILE A 249 -1.40 -13.10 6.43
C ILE A 249 -2.26 -14.20 7.06
N ILE A 250 -2.27 -15.41 6.50
CA ILE A 250 -3.10 -16.53 6.96
C ILE A 250 -2.69 -16.93 8.39
N ILE A 251 -1.39 -17.14 8.61
CA ILE A 251 -0.88 -17.56 9.93
C ILE A 251 -1.16 -16.49 10.98
N LYS A 252 -1.00 -15.23 10.65
CA LYS A 252 -1.08 -14.11 11.58
C LYS A 252 -2.52 -13.68 11.89
N ASN A 253 -3.37 -13.60 10.88
CA ASN A 253 -4.66 -12.92 10.99
C ASN A 253 -5.89 -13.82 10.98
N PHE A 254 -5.84 -15.03 10.39
CA PHE A 254 -7.03 -15.89 10.29
C PHE A 254 -7.28 -16.65 11.60
N SER A 255 -8.52 -16.73 12.04
CA SER A 255 -8.92 -17.63 13.12
C SER A 255 -8.82 -19.10 12.69
N LYS A 256 -8.75 -20.03 13.64
CA LYS A 256 -8.80 -21.46 13.33
C LYS A 256 -10.05 -21.83 12.55
N ARG A 257 -11.21 -21.23 12.93
CA ARG A 257 -12.49 -21.45 12.25
C ARG A 257 -12.46 -21.01 10.78
N GLU A 258 -11.88 -19.83 10.50
CA GLU A 258 -11.74 -19.31 9.14
C GLU A 258 -10.83 -20.19 8.29
N ILE A 259 -9.71 -20.66 8.85
CA ILE A 259 -8.81 -21.58 8.15
C ILE A 259 -9.54 -22.87 7.79
N ILE A 260 -10.20 -23.53 8.76
CA ILE A 260 -10.89 -24.80 8.52
C ILE A 260 -12.02 -24.63 7.50
N LYS A 261 -12.85 -23.59 7.67
CA LYS A 261 -13.98 -23.31 6.75
C LYS A 261 -13.55 -23.05 5.31
N ASN A 262 -12.39 -22.43 5.11
CA ASN A 262 -11.93 -22.01 3.79
C ASN A 262 -10.75 -22.85 3.27
N LEU A 263 -10.36 -23.92 3.96
CA LEU A 263 -9.16 -24.70 3.67
C LEU A 263 -9.03 -25.12 2.19
N PRO A 264 -10.06 -25.67 1.52
CA PRO A 264 -9.93 -26.05 0.10
C PRO A 264 -9.60 -24.84 -0.80
N LYS A 265 -10.25 -23.70 -0.57
CA LYS A 265 -10.01 -22.45 -1.32
C LYS A 265 -8.64 -21.87 -1.02
N ILE A 266 -8.18 -21.96 0.22
CA ILE A 266 -6.83 -21.52 0.63
C ILE A 266 -5.79 -22.38 -0.12
N ILE A 267 -5.94 -23.69 -0.15
CA ILE A 267 -5.03 -24.58 -0.88
C ILE A 267 -5.02 -24.22 -2.37
N GLU A 268 -6.19 -24.04 -2.97
CA GLU A 268 -6.31 -23.66 -4.38
C GLU A 268 -5.55 -22.36 -4.69
N GLU A 269 -5.74 -21.30 -3.89
CA GLU A 269 -5.03 -20.02 -4.11
C GLU A 269 -3.51 -20.17 -3.87
N ARG A 270 -3.06 -20.97 -2.88
CA ARG A 270 -1.63 -21.22 -2.69
C ARG A 270 -1.01 -22.00 -3.85
N LEU A 271 -1.72 -22.95 -4.41
CA LEU A 271 -1.29 -23.66 -5.63
C LEU A 271 -1.23 -22.72 -6.84
N ARG A 272 -2.17 -21.77 -6.97
CA ARG A 272 -2.10 -20.71 -7.99
C ARG A 272 -0.86 -19.83 -7.84
N ASN A 273 -0.55 -19.40 -6.61
CA ASN A 273 0.68 -18.61 -6.35
C ASN A 273 1.93 -19.42 -6.70
N LEU A 274 2.01 -20.69 -6.30
CA LEU A 274 3.11 -21.58 -6.65
C LEU A 274 3.25 -21.73 -8.16
N SER A 275 2.13 -21.99 -8.88
CA SER A 275 2.11 -22.06 -10.34
C SER A 275 2.58 -20.76 -10.99
N GLY A 276 2.12 -19.61 -10.48
CA GLY A 276 2.53 -18.29 -10.94
C GLY A 276 4.04 -18.07 -10.77
N LEU A 277 4.58 -18.34 -9.59
CA LEU A 277 6.02 -18.23 -9.30
C LEU A 277 6.83 -19.15 -10.22
N THR A 278 6.40 -20.40 -10.38
CA THR A 278 7.07 -21.38 -11.25
C THR A 278 7.09 -20.92 -12.72
N LYS A 279 5.92 -20.52 -13.26
CA LYS A 279 5.81 -20.03 -14.65
C LYS A 279 6.70 -18.80 -14.89
N GLN A 280 6.72 -17.86 -13.96
CA GLN A 280 7.57 -16.66 -14.10
C GLN A 280 9.05 -16.98 -13.97
N THR A 281 9.43 -17.93 -13.11
CA THR A 281 10.80 -18.39 -13.00
C THR A 281 11.27 -19.03 -14.31
N ILE A 282 10.44 -19.90 -14.90
CA ILE A 282 10.73 -20.54 -16.20
C ILE A 282 10.84 -19.48 -17.30
N ARG A 283 9.90 -18.53 -17.35
CA ARG A 283 9.90 -17.45 -18.35
C ARG A 283 11.15 -16.58 -18.27
N PHE A 284 11.60 -16.26 -17.04
CA PHE A 284 12.74 -15.36 -16.81
C PHE A 284 14.08 -16.04 -17.08
N TYR A 285 14.27 -17.26 -16.53
CA TYR A 285 15.54 -17.97 -16.61
C TYR A 285 15.66 -18.94 -17.79
N LYS A 286 14.54 -19.21 -18.51
CA LYS A 286 14.47 -20.16 -19.63
C LYS A 286 15.03 -21.53 -19.22
N ILE A 287 15.96 -22.10 -20.00
CA ILE A 287 16.59 -23.40 -19.70
C ILE A 287 17.34 -23.41 -18.36
N LYS A 288 17.89 -22.28 -17.91
CA LYS A 288 18.55 -22.17 -16.61
C LYS A 288 17.58 -22.28 -15.43
N SER A 289 16.28 -22.23 -15.68
CA SER A 289 15.25 -22.39 -14.63
C SER A 289 15.35 -23.71 -13.89
N ILE A 290 15.89 -24.77 -14.52
CA ILE A 290 16.15 -26.08 -13.90
C ILE A 290 17.03 -25.92 -12.63
N TYR A 291 18.01 -25.02 -12.66
CA TYR A 291 18.89 -24.75 -11.53
C TYR A 291 18.31 -23.76 -10.53
N TYR A 292 17.62 -22.71 -11.01
CA TYR A 292 17.16 -21.62 -10.15
C TYR A 292 15.81 -21.91 -9.47
N LEU A 293 14.91 -22.65 -10.10
CA LEU A 293 13.57 -22.92 -9.55
C LEU A 293 13.63 -23.64 -8.20
N PRO A 294 14.39 -24.74 -8.02
CA PRO A 294 14.48 -25.39 -6.70
C PRO A 294 14.98 -24.44 -5.61
N SER A 295 16.01 -23.65 -5.90
CA SER A 295 16.55 -22.67 -4.96
C SER A 295 15.54 -21.57 -4.62
N ILE A 296 14.81 -21.06 -5.62
CA ILE A 296 13.77 -20.03 -5.42
C ILE A 296 12.64 -20.58 -4.54
N LEU A 297 12.17 -21.79 -4.81
CA LEU A 297 11.11 -22.43 -4.02
C LEU A 297 11.59 -22.69 -2.60
N PHE A 298 12.78 -23.27 -2.44
CA PHE A 298 13.37 -23.57 -1.15
C PHE A 298 13.55 -22.31 -0.31
N THR A 299 14.10 -21.24 -0.89
CA THR A 299 14.29 -19.96 -0.15
C THR A 299 12.96 -19.30 0.18
N THR A 300 11.97 -19.31 -0.72
CA THR A 300 10.66 -18.70 -0.50
C THR A 300 9.87 -19.40 0.61
N TYR A 301 9.73 -20.72 0.51
CA TYR A 301 8.93 -21.49 1.46
C TYR A 301 9.70 -21.85 2.73
N GLY A 302 11.03 -21.98 2.65
CA GLY A 302 11.91 -22.10 3.81
C GLY A 302 11.81 -20.86 4.72
N GLU A 303 11.80 -19.67 4.13
CA GLU A 303 11.58 -18.43 4.87
C GLU A 303 10.21 -18.39 5.57
N VAL A 304 9.16 -18.93 4.93
CA VAL A 304 7.85 -19.07 5.58
C VAL A 304 7.95 -19.95 6.82
N LEU A 305 8.53 -21.15 6.70
CA LEU A 305 8.66 -22.12 7.79
C LEU A 305 9.45 -21.55 8.97
N ILE A 306 10.59 -20.92 8.71
CA ILE A 306 11.43 -20.27 9.72
C ILE A 306 10.66 -19.19 10.49
N ASN A 307 9.80 -18.42 9.81
CA ASN A 307 9.07 -17.32 10.42
C ASN A 307 7.71 -17.72 11.04
N VAL A 308 7.25 -18.98 10.93
CA VAL A 308 5.99 -19.42 11.56
C VAL A 308 5.91 -19.05 13.05
N PRO A 309 6.93 -19.32 13.91
CA PRO A 309 6.86 -18.96 15.31
C PRO A 309 6.68 -17.45 15.54
N LYS A 310 7.38 -16.64 14.73
CA LYS A 310 7.28 -15.17 14.77
C LYS A 310 5.87 -14.71 14.40
N MET A 311 5.28 -15.25 13.34
CA MET A 311 3.91 -14.92 12.92
C MET A 311 2.87 -15.34 13.96
N LEU A 312 3.04 -16.49 14.61
CA LEU A 312 2.18 -16.92 15.71
C LEU A 312 2.29 -16.01 16.94
N LYS A 313 3.49 -15.51 17.25
CA LYS A 313 3.68 -14.50 18.32
C LYS A 313 2.94 -13.20 17.98
N LYS A 314 3.06 -12.70 16.74
CA LYS A 314 2.34 -11.52 16.26
C LYS A 314 0.82 -11.72 16.30
N ARG A 315 0.34 -12.91 15.93
CA ARG A 315 -1.07 -13.28 16.06
C ARG A 315 -1.59 -13.13 17.49
N LYS A 316 -0.81 -13.59 18.50
CA LYS A 316 -1.17 -13.42 19.90
C LYS A 316 -1.25 -11.95 20.29
N GLN A 317 -0.31 -11.13 19.82
CA GLN A 317 -0.32 -9.68 20.05
C GLN A 317 -1.58 -9.01 19.47
N ILE A 318 -1.95 -9.33 18.22
CA ILE A 318 -3.17 -8.78 17.58
C ILE A 318 -4.43 -9.20 18.36
N LYS A 319 -4.52 -10.46 18.79
CA LYS A 319 -5.66 -10.92 19.59
C LYS A 319 -5.81 -10.17 20.92
N ASN A 320 -4.69 -9.82 21.56
CA ASN A 320 -4.71 -9.03 22.79
C ASN A 320 -5.18 -7.57 22.56
N LEU A 321 -5.16 -7.07 21.33
CA LEU A 321 -5.73 -5.76 20.98
C LEU A 321 -7.25 -5.82 20.73
N ILE A 322 -7.78 -7.02 20.42
CA ILE A 322 -9.20 -7.25 20.13
C ILE A 322 -9.99 -7.49 21.45
N ASN A 323 -9.36 -8.12 22.44
CA ASN A 323 -9.93 -8.38 23.78
C ASN A 323 -9.68 -7.18 24.70
#